data_55ad44a0b766f41d3319d09ad9c1dfa8
#
_entry.id   55ad44a0b766f41d3319d09ad9c1dfa8
#
_cell.length_a   1.000
_cell.length_b   1.000
_cell.length_c   1.000
_cell.angle_alpha   90.00
_cell.angle_beta   90.00
_cell.angle_gamma   90.00
#
_symmetry.space_group_name_H-M   'P 1'
#
loop_
_entity.id
_entity.type
_entity.pdbx_description
1 polymer ?
#
loop_
_entity_poly.entity_id
_entity_poly.type
_entity_poly.pdbx_seq_one_letter_code
_entity_poly.pdbx_strand_id
1 'polypeptide(L)'
;MIKKVDHIGIAVKSLDQTLPFYTEELKLPLLGIEEVESEKVKVAFLEAGETHIELLEPTSPESAIAKYIEKRGEGIHHIALGVDSIQGRLNELKEKGIRLIQEEAKIGAGGSKVAFLHPKSASGVLYELCEKKGEE
;
A
#
# COMPACT_ATOMS: atom_id res chain seq x y z
N MET A 1 3.05 -9.79 15.27
CA MET A 1 2.37 -10.85 14.53
C MET A 1 1.54 -10.30 13.39
N ILE A 2 1.48 -11.01 12.29
CA ILE A 2 0.66 -10.60 11.16
C ILE A 2 -0.80 -10.88 11.51
N LYS A 3 -1.66 -9.87 11.35
CA LYS A 3 -3.09 -10.00 11.66
C LYS A 3 -3.91 -10.37 10.44
N LYS A 4 -3.57 -9.80 9.28
CA LYS A 4 -4.35 -9.98 8.05
C LYS A 4 -3.62 -9.35 6.89
N VAL A 5 -4.12 -9.61 5.68
CA VAL A 5 -3.77 -8.79 4.52
C VAL A 5 -4.61 -7.52 4.65
N ASP A 6 -3.97 -6.41 4.96
CA ASP A 6 -4.69 -5.15 5.18
C ASP A 6 -5.21 -4.57 3.87
N HIS A 7 -4.34 -4.50 2.87
CA HIS A 7 -4.77 -4.01 1.56
C HIS A 7 -3.84 -4.49 0.47
N ILE A 8 -4.34 -4.37 -0.76
CA ILE A 8 -3.58 -4.63 -1.97
C ILE A 8 -3.54 -3.31 -2.72
N GLY A 9 -2.34 -2.79 -2.98
CA GLY A 9 -2.16 -1.54 -3.69
C GLY A 9 -1.99 -1.78 -5.17
N ILE A 10 -2.80 -1.10 -5.98
CA ILE A 10 -2.80 -1.27 -7.43
C ILE A 10 -2.49 0.08 -8.07
N ALA A 11 -1.46 0.10 -8.91
CA ALA A 11 -1.04 1.30 -9.61
C ALA A 11 -1.93 1.50 -10.84
N VAL A 12 -2.56 2.66 -10.96
CA VAL A 12 -3.44 2.99 -12.08
C VAL A 12 -3.08 4.36 -12.63
N LYS A 13 -3.31 4.55 -13.92
CA LYS A 13 -3.02 5.83 -14.57
C LYS A 13 -4.07 6.89 -14.22
N SER A 14 -5.32 6.49 -14.02
CA SER A 14 -6.41 7.43 -13.79
C SER A 14 -7.47 6.79 -12.90
N LEU A 15 -7.75 7.43 -11.76
CA LEU A 15 -8.84 6.97 -10.89
C LEU A 15 -10.18 7.13 -11.57
N ASP A 16 -10.38 8.26 -12.27
CA ASP A 16 -11.66 8.51 -12.93
C ASP A 16 -12.01 7.43 -13.94
N GLN A 17 -11.02 6.95 -14.68
CA GLN A 17 -11.26 5.93 -15.69
C GLN A 17 -11.32 4.53 -15.10
N THR A 18 -10.66 4.29 -13.99
CA THR A 18 -10.54 2.97 -13.39
C THR A 18 -11.65 2.65 -12.41
N LEU A 19 -12.08 3.64 -11.61
CA LEU A 19 -13.05 3.42 -10.55
C LEU A 19 -14.35 2.74 -11.01
N PRO A 20 -14.96 3.09 -12.16
CA PRO A 20 -16.22 2.45 -12.54
C PRO A 20 -16.15 0.94 -12.63
N PHE A 21 -15.04 0.37 -13.06
CA PHE A 21 -14.90 -1.09 -13.08
C PHE A 21 -15.08 -1.66 -11.68
N TYR A 22 -14.44 -1.05 -10.68
CA TYR A 22 -14.48 -1.54 -9.32
C TYR A 22 -15.80 -1.25 -8.62
N THR A 23 -16.37 -0.06 -8.83
CA THR A 23 -17.57 0.32 -8.10
C THR A 23 -18.85 -0.14 -8.79
N GLU A 24 -18.89 -0.14 -10.13
CA GLU A 24 -20.10 -0.51 -10.87
C GLU A 24 -20.11 -1.96 -11.31
N GLU A 25 -18.98 -2.47 -11.83
CA GLU A 25 -18.92 -3.85 -12.30
C GLU A 25 -18.69 -4.82 -11.17
N LEU A 26 -17.65 -4.59 -10.33
CA LEU A 26 -17.37 -5.46 -9.19
C LEU A 26 -18.20 -5.11 -7.96
N LYS A 27 -18.83 -3.95 -7.95
CA LYS A 27 -19.73 -3.50 -6.87
C LYS A 27 -19.03 -3.39 -5.51
N LEU A 28 -17.76 -2.97 -5.52
CA LEU A 28 -17.04 -2.71 -4.28
C LEU A 28 -17.38 -1.31 -3.77
N PRO A 29 -17.74 -1.16 -2.51
CA PRO A 29 -18.03 0.17 -1.96
C PRO A 29 -16.77 1.04 -1.96
N LEU A 30 -16.91 2.28 -2.44
CA LEU A 30 -15.84 3.27 -2.36
C LEU A 30 -15.93 3.96 -1.02
N LEU A 31 -14.89 3.79 -0.20
CA LEU A 31 -14.86 4.35 1.15
C LEU A 31 -14.40 5.80 1.17
N GLY A 32 -13.57 6.20 0.22
CA GLY A 32 -13.07 7.56 0.14
C GLY A 32 -11.88 7.68 -0.76
N ILE A 33 -11.44 8.91 -0.98
CA ILE A 33 -10.26 9.21 -1.78
C ILE A 33 -9.43 10.19 -0.98
N GLU A 34 -8.12 9.95 -0.93
CA GLU A 34 -7.18 10.79 -0.18
C GLU A 34 -5.96 11.10 -1.04
N GLU A 35 -5.47 12.33 -0.96
CA GLU A 35 -4.20 12.66 -1.60
C GLU A 35 -3.10 12.60 -0.55
N VAL A 36 -2.06 11.81 -0.81
CA VAL A 36 -0.90 11.71 0.08
C VAL A 36 0.22 12.48 -0.60
N GLU A 37 0.35 13.75 -0.24
CA GLU A 37 1.29 14.65 -0.92
C GLU A 37 2.74 14.23 -0.79
N SER A 38 3.12 13.68 0.37
CA SER A 38 4.50 13.24 0.59
C SER A 38 4.92 12.13 -0.37
N GLU A 39 3.97 11.32 -0.83
CA GLU A 39 4.22 10.23 -1.77
C GLU A 39 3.80 10.58 -3.18
N LYS A 40 3.24 11.76 -3.38
CA LYS A 40 2.77 12.24 -4.69
C LYS A 40 1.81 11.25 -5.33
N VAL A 41 0.79 10.86 -4.56
CA VAL A 41 -0.17 9.86 -4.99
C VAL A 41 -1.56 10.21 -4.47
N LYS A 42 -2.58 9.88 -5.26
CA LYS A 42 -3.97 9.97 -4.86
C LYS A 42 -4.48 8.54 -4.71
N VAL A 43 -5.10 8.24 -3.58
CA VAL A 43 -5.50 6.88 -3.23
C VAL A 43 -7.01 6.78 -3.12
N ALA A 44 -7.59 5.79 -3.79
CA ALA A 44 -9.01 5.47 -3.63
C ALA A 44 -9.08 4.18 -2.82
N PHE A 45 -9.88 4.20 -1.75
CA PHE A 45 -10.05 3.06 -0.85
C PHE A 45 -11.33 2.34 -1.18
N LEU A 46 -11.24 1.05 -1.53
CA LEU A 46 -12.39 0.22 -1.85
C LEU A 46 -12.49 -0.91 -0.83
N GLU A 47 -13.72 -1.20 -0.41
CA GLU A 47 -13.95 -2.25 0.58
C GLU A 47 -14.11 -3.62 -0.09
N ALA A 48 -13.34 -4.60 0.39
CA ALA A 48 -13.43 -5.97 -0.10
C ALA A 48 -13.33 -6.90 1.10
N GLY A 49 -14.39 -6.88 1.94
CA GLY A 49 -14.37 -7.61 3.19
C GLY A 49 -13.42 -6.95 4.18
N GLU A 50 -12.55 -7.73 4.80
CA GLU A 50 -11.58 -7.19 5.75
C GLU A 50 -10.32 -6.65 5.06
N THR A 51 -10.18 -6.88 3.76
CA THR A 51 -9.06 -6.39 2.98
C THR A 51 -9.55 -5.24 2.11
N HIS A 52 -8.75 -4.19 2.00
CA HIS A 52 -9.08 -3.08 1.10
C HIS A 52 -8.33 -3.23 -0.22
N ILE A 53 -8.94 -2.78 -1.28
CA ILE A 53 -8.24 -2.56 -2.55
C ILE A 53 -7.94 -1.07 -2.58
N GLU A 54 -6.69 -0.70 -2.76
CA GLU A 54 -6.29 0.71 -2.85
C GLU A 54 -5.79 0.99 -4.25
N LEU A 55 -6.47 1.89 -4.95
CA LEU A 55 -6.04 2.30 -6.28
C LEU A 55 -5.16 3.54 -6.13
N LEU A 56 -3.98 3.49 -6.73
CA LEU A 56 -2.95 4.51 -6.56
C LEU A 56 -2.70 5.23 -7.87
N GLU A 57 -3.10 6.51 -7.93
CA GLU A 57 -2.86 7.33 -9.12
C GLU A 57 -1.74 8.32 -8.80
N PRO A 58 -0.66 8.36 -9.61
CA PRO A 58 0.42 9.31 -9.34
C PRO A 58 -0.03 10.74 -9.63
N THR A 59 0.38 11.67 -8.75
CA THR A 59 0.07 13.09 -8.96
C THR A 59 1.25 13.85 -9.57
N SER A 60 2.39 13.15 -9.79
CA SER A 60 3.60 13.74 -10.35
C SER A 60 4.43 12.65 -11.02
N PRO A 61 5.18 13.00 -12.09
CA PRO A 61 6.10 12.03 -12.71
C PRO A 61 7.17 11.53 -11.76
N GLU A 62 7.42 12.24 -10.68
CA GLU A 62 8.44 11.86 -9.70
C GLU A 62 7.93 10.85 -8.68
N SER A 63 6.63 10.57 -8.67
CA SER A 63 6.03 9.58 -7.78
C SER A 63 6.60 8.19 -8.04
N ALA A 64 6.78 7.41 -6.98
CA ALA A 64 7.20 6.02 -7.12
C ALA A 64 6.20 5.23 -7.95
N ILE A 65 4.91 5.58 -7.83
CA ILE A 65 3.84 4.93 -8.60
C ILE A 65 3.97 5.27 -10.08
N ALA A 66 4.30 6.53 -10.41
CA ALA A 66 4.49 6.92 -11.81
C ALA A 66 5.65 6.14 -12.44
N LYS A 67 6.75 5.99 -11.68
CA LYS A 67 7.91 5.25 -12.16
C LYS A 67 7.60 3.77 -12.33
N TYR A 68 6.78 3.22 -11.43
CA TYR A 68 6.36 1.83 -11.53
C TYR A 68 5.55 1.60 -12.82
N ILE A 69 4.57 2.49 -13.08
CA ILE A 69 3.73 2.36 -14.26
C ILE A 69 4.56 2.48 -15.54
N GLU A 70 5.55 3.39 -15.54
CA GLU A 70 6.42 3.57 -16.69
C GLU A 70 7.18 2.30 -17.04
N LYS A 71 7.65 1.59 -16.01
CA LYS A 71 8.46 0.38 -16.22
C LYS A 71 7.62 -0.87 -16.44
N ARG A 72 6.49 -0.99 -15.76
CA ARG A 72 5.73 -2.24 -15.71
C ARG A 72 4.27 -2.12 -16.16
N GLY A 73 3.79 -0.89 -16.38
CA GLY A 73 2.38 -0.68 -16.68
C GLY A 73 1.53 -0.71 -15.42
N GLU A 74 0.23 -0.68 -15.60
CA GLU A 74 -0.69 -0.75 -14.47
C GLU A 74 -0.72 -2.15 -13.89
N GLY A 75 -0.97 -2.25 -12.59
CA GLY A 75 -1.09 -3.55 -11.94
C GLY A 75 -0.80 -3.48 -10.46
N ILE A 76 -0.70 -4.64 -9.82
CA ILE A 76 -0.47 -4.71 -8.38
C ILE A 76 0.93 -4.16 -8.07
N HIS A 77 0.95 -3.16 -7.19
CA HIS A 77 2.20 -2.53 -6.77
C HIS A 77 2.73 -3.14 -5.48
N HIS A 78 1.85 -3.39 -4.51
CA HIS A 78 2.30 -3.95 -3.23
C HIS A 78 1.16 -4.66 -2.52
N ILE A 79 1.54 -5.48 -1.54
CA ILE A 79 0.61 -6.15 -0.64
C ILE A 79 0.96 -5.69 0.77
N ALA A 80 -0.02 -5.18 1.51
CA ALA A 80 0.20 -4.68 2.85
C ALA A 80 -0.33 -5.66 3.88
N LEU A 81 0.52 -5.96 4.85
CA LEU A 81 0.19 -6.90 5.93
C LEU A 81 -0.04 -6.09 7.21
N GLY A 82 -1.18 -6.30 7.84
CA GLY A 82 -1.50 -5.63 9.10
C GLY A 82 -0.77 -6.26 10.25
N VAL A 83 -0.16 -5.44 11.10
CA VAL A 83 0.61 -5.90 12.25
C VAL A 83 0.21 -5.16 13.51
N ASP A 84 0.50 -5.77 14.68
CA ASP A 84 0.19 -5.16 15.98
C ASP A 84 1.18 -4.07 16.36
N SER A 85 2.47 -4.34 16.15
CA SER A 85 3.54 -3.43 16.54
C SER A 85 4.55 -3.37 15.42
N ILE A 86 4.43 -2.35 14.58
CA ILE A 86 5.26 -2.28 13.38
C ILE A 86 6.74 -2.13 13.72
N GLN A 87 7.09 -1.27 14.69
CA GLN A 87 8.49 -1.07 14.99
C GLN A 87 9.12 -2.32 15.58
N GLY A 88 8.37 -3.07 16.40
CA GLY A 88 8.84 -4.34 16.91
C GLY A 88 9.08 -5.35 15.81
N ARG A 89 8.17 -5.40 14.84
CA ARG A 89 8.34 -6.29 13.68
C ARG A 89 9.55 -5.91 12.84
N LEU A 90 9.73 -4.62 12.60
CA LEU A 90 10.88 -4.15 11.81
C LEU A 90 12.20 -4.50 12.49
N ASN A 91 12.28 -4.28 13.79
CA ASN A 91 13.50 -4.61 14.56
C ASN A 91 13.81 -6.10 14.47
N GLU A 92 12.79 -6.94 14.62
CA GLU A 92 12.96 -8.39 14.57
C GLU A 92 13.43 -8.85 13.18
N LEU A 93 12.83 -8.31 12.14
CA LEU A 93 13.19 -8.68 10.77
C LEU A 93 14.61 -8.24 10.45
N LYS A 94 14.99 -7.05 10.91
CA LYS A 94 16.35 -6.54 10.70
C LYS A 94 17.36 -7.46 11.35
N GLU A 95 17.09 -7.92 12.57
CA GLU A 95 17.98 -8.82 13.27
C GLU A 95 18.13 -10.16 12.54
N LYS A 96 17.11 -10.57 11.81
CA LYS A 96 17.15 -11.81 11.04
C LYS A 96 17.78 -11.65 9.67
N GLY A 97 18.28 -10.47 9.35
CA GLY A 97 18.94 -10.22 8.07
C GLY A 97 18.00 -9.91 6.91
N ILE A 98 16.73 -9.66 7.19
CA ILE A 98 15.78 -9.29 6.16
C ILE A 98 16.04 -7.85 5.74
N ARG A 99 16.10 -7.60 4.43
CA ARG A 99 16.33 -6.25 3.92
C ARG A 99 15.06 -5.41 4.04
N LEU A 100 15.21 -4.26 4.67
CA LEU A 100 14.12 -3.30 4.83
C LEU A 100 14.39 -2.11 3.92
N ILE A 101 13.33 -1.55 3.34
CA ILE A 101 13.46 -0.28 2.62
C ILE A 101 13.52 0.84 3.64
N GLN A 102 12.64 0.79 4.65
CA GLN A 102 12.69 1.72 5.78
C GLN A 102 12.95 0.92 7.05
N GLU A 103 13.87 1.40 7.88
CA GLU A 103 14.13 0.78 9.18
C GLU A 103 13.22 1.32 10.27
N GLU A 104 12.57 2.46 10.00
CA GLU A 104 11.61 3.07 10.91
C GLU A 104 10.32 3.33 10.16
N ALA A 105 9.20 3.15 10.86
CA ALA A 105 7.89 3.36 10.27
C ALA A 105 7.64 4.85 10.01
N LYS A 106 6.86 5.13 8.97
CA LYS A 106 6.43 6.49 8.64
C LYS A 106 4.92 6.50 8.52
N ILE A 107 4.33 7.70 8.45
CA ILE A 107 2.87 7.82 8.27
C ILE A 107 2.53 7.73 6.79
N GLY A 108 1.59 6.86 6.45
CA GLY A 108 1.12 6.68 5.09
C GLY A 108 -0.36 7.01 4.95
N ALA A 109 -0.98 6.47 3.90
CA ALA A 109 -2.39 6.69 3.63
C ALA A 109 -3.25 6.27 4.81
N GLY A 110 -4.32 7.05 5.08
CA GLY A 110 -5.23 6.74 6.18
C GLY A 110 -4.65 6.99 7.55
N GLY A 111 -3.46 7.60 7.65
CA GLY A 111 -2.82 7.88 8.93
C GLY A 111 -2.14 6.67 9.55
N SER A 112 -2.04 5.56 8.84
CA SER A 112 -1.39 4.35 9.32
C SER A 112 0.12 4.52 9.39
N LYS A 113 0.76 3.76 10.29
CA LYS A 113 2.23 3.66 10.29
C LYS A 113 2.61 2.57 9.30
N VAL A 114 3.52 2.88 8.40
CA VAL A 114 3.88 1.94 7.33
C VAL A 114 5.38 1.86 7.15
N ALA A 115 5.84 0.71 6.62
CA ALA A 115 7.22 0.52 6.21
C ALA A 115 7.26 -0.61 5.20
N PHE A 116 8.18 -0.52 4.24
CA PHE A 116 8.29 -1.52 3.17
C PHE A 116 9.49 -2.42 3.37
N LEU A 117 9.31 -3.69 3.01
CA LEU A 117 10.39 -4.66 2.97
C LEU A 117 10.94 -4.68 1.55
N HIS A 118 12.26 -4.91 1.42
CA HIS A 118 12.86 -4.95 0.09
C HIS A 118 12.42 -6.22 -0.65
N PRO A 119 11.99 -6.10 -1.92
CA PRO A 119 11.53 -7.28 -2.67
C PRO A 119 12.52 -8.42 -2.76
N LYS A 120 13.82 -8.13 -2.69
CA LYS A 120 14.84 -9.18 -2.74
C LYS A 120 14.73 -10.16 -1.58
N SER A 121 14.18 -9.74 -0.44
CA SER A 121 13.96 -10.62 0.70
C SER A 121 12.61 -11.32 0.63
N ALA A 122 11.79 -11.03 -0.37
CA ALA A 122 10.42 -11.51 -0.44
C ALA A 122 10.05 -12.02 -1.84
N SER A 123 10.99 -12.67 -2.50
CA SER A 123 10.76 -13.32 -3.79
C SER A 123 10.23 -12.37 -4.86
N GLY A 124 10.68 -11.13 -4.82
CA GLY A 124 10.30 -10.14 -5.81
C GLY A 124 9.01 -9.40 -5.52
N VAL A 125 8.35 -9.69 -4.39
CA VAL A 125 7.11 -9.01 -4.01
C VAL A 125 7.41 -7.86 -3.07
N LEU A 126 6.82 -6.71 -3.37
CA LEU A 126 6.94 -5.55 -2.47
C LEU A 126 5.88 -5.69 -1.37
N TYR A 127 6.32 -5.97 -0.15
CA TYR A 127 5.42 -6.03 1.00
C TYR A 127 5.54 -4.77 1.83
N GLU A 128 4.38 -4.33 2.31
CA GLU A 128 4.28 -3.21 3.25
C GLU A 128 3.82 -3.78 4.58
N LEU A 129 4.40 -3.33 5.69
CA LEU A 129 3.83 -3.58 7.00
C LEU A 129 3.02 -2.35 7.38
N CYS A 130 1.88 -2.57 7.99
CA CYS A 130 0.92 -1.50 8.25
C CYS A 130 0.32 -1.67 9.65
N GLU A 131 0.44 -0.63 10.46
CA GLU A 131 -0.19 -0.60 11.79
C GLU A 131 -1.19 0.54 11.78
N LYS A 132 -2.48 0.20 11.87
CA LYS A 132 -3.53 1.20 11.81
C LYS A 132 -3.70 1.91 13.13
N LYS A 133 -3.91 3.22 13.06
CA LYS A 133 -4.12 4.04 14.22
C LYS A 133 -5.41 3.63 14.94
N GLY A 134 -5.30 3.44 16.26
CA GLY A 134 -6.48 3.09 17.07
C GLY A 134 -6.99 1.68 16.92
N GLU A 135 -6.30 0.83 16.18
CA GLU A 135 -6.67 -0.56 16.01
C GLU A 135 -5.80 -1.42 16.91
N GLU A 136 -6.41 -2.24 17.72
CA GLU A 136 -5.70 -3.04 18.72
C GLU A 136 -5.59 -4.50 18.34
#